data_6b7a532b17b3637aa8b93bbb6457181c
#
_entry.id   6b7a532b17b3637aa8b93bbb6457181c
#
_cell.length_a   1.000
_cell.length_b   1.000
_cell.length_c   1.000
_cell.angle_alpha   90.00
_cell.angle_beta   90.00
_cell.angle_gamma   90.00
#
_symmetry.space_group_name_H-M   'P 1'
#
loop_
_entity.id
_entity.type
_entity.pdbx_description
1 polymer ?
#
loop_
_entity_poly.entity_id
_entity_poly.type
_entity_poly.pdbx_seq_one_letter_code
_entity_poly.pdbx_strand_id
1 'polypeptide(L)'
;ETKSYGTAGPRVQAMFVDYLKEKYPDINEFNREFGLDYWSNRVNTWEDFPDVRGTINESLAAEFAKFQRLLVTRFLTWQAAIVSGYKRPDQFITQNFDYDWTDHSIGYQPEVNQYEAARCMTVAGCDIYHPSQSLLTGEEITFCGNISRNLKKDNYLVLETQAQGNIAWLPYPGQLRLQAYSHIANGSN
;
A
#
# COMPACT_ATOMS: atom_id res chain seq x y z
N GLU A 1 -9.86 -0.09 -0.75
CA GLU A 1 -9.27 -1.33 -0.22
C GLU A 1 -8.74 -2.18 -1.36
N THR A 2 -7.45 -2.14 -1.58
CA THR A 2 -6.81 -3.03 -2.53
C THR A 2 -6.20 -4.18 -1.76
N LYS A 3 -6.87 -5.30 -1.76
CA LYS A 3 -6.21 -6.57 -1.43
C LYS A 3 -5.29 -6.95 -2.59
N SER A 4 -4.16 -7.57 -2.31
CA SER A 4 -3.16 -7.96 -3.28
C SER A 4 -3.78 -8.80 -4.44
N TYR A 5 -4.13 -8.18 -5.51
CA TYR A 5 -4.81 -8.83 -6.63
C TYR A 5 -3.91 -9.21 -7.77
N GLY A 6 -2.68 -9.50 -7.48
CA GLY A 6 -1.83 -10.04 -8.51
C GLY A 6 -2.00 -9.30 -9.84
N THR A 7 -1.66 -8.03 -9.86
CA THR A 7 -1.56 -7.27 -11.11
C THR A 7 -0.47 -7.91 -11.99
N ALA A 8 -0.78 -9.05 -12.58
CA ALA A 8 0.15 -9.86 -13.35
C ALA A 8 -0.59 -10.49 -14.54
N GLY A 9 -1.00 -9.71 -15.48
CA GLY A 9 -1.54 -10.18 -16.77
C GLY A 9 -0.61 -9.79 -17.90
N PRO A 10 -0.89 -10.20 -19.14
CA PRO A 10 -0.06 -9.87 -20.30
C PRO A 10 0.18 -8.37 -20.48
N ARG A 11 -0.83 -7.55 -20.14
CA ARG A 11 -0.72 -6.09 -20.19
C ARG A 11 0.23 -5.56 -19.13
N VAL A 12 0.16 -6.09 -17.90
CA VAL A 12 1.05 -5.69 -16.80
C VAL A 12 2.47 -6.13 -17.08
N GLN A 13 2.65 -7.33 -17.66
CA GLN A 13 3.92 -7.82 -18.16
C GLN A 13 4.53 -6.83 -19.16
N ALA A 14 3.80 -6.42 -20.18
CA ALA A 14 4.28 -5.45 -21.16
C ALA A 14 4.65 -4.10 -20.52
N MET A 15 3.80 -3.60 -19.62
CA MET A 15 4.06 -2.35 -18.90
C MET A 15 5.32 -2.45 -18.00
N PHE A 16 5.57 -3.61 -17.41
CA PHE A 16 6.78 -3.83 -16.62
C PHE A 16 8.04 -3.84 -17.49
N VAL A 17 7.98 -4.50 -18.63
CA VAL A 17 9.08 -4.50 -19.62
C VAL A 17 9.37 -3.07 -20.09
N ASP A 18 8.35 -2.28 -20.40
CA ASP A 18 8.53 -0.88 -20.78
C ASP A 18 9.13 -0.04 -19.64
N TYR A 19 8.69 -0.24 -18.40
CA TYR A 19 9.29 0.37 -17.21
C TYR A 19 10.77 0.02 -17.06
N LEU A 20 11.14 -1.22 -17.30
CA LEU A 20 12.54 -1.65 -17.24
C LEU A 20 13.38 -1.05 -18.37
N LYS A 21 12.82 -0.97 -19.60
CA LYS A 21 13.48 -0.28 -20.75
C LYS A 21 13.77 1.18 -20.45
N GLU A 22 12.84 1.89 -19.83
CA GLU A 22 13.04 3.29 -19.44
C GLU A 22 14.15 3.43 -18.39
N LYS A 23 14.19 2.50 -17.43
CA LYS A 23 15.14 2.53 -16.32
C LYS A 23 16.54 2.03 -16.71
N TYR A 24 16.60 1.05 -17.60
CA TYR A 24 17.81 0.41 -18.09
C TYR A 24 17.81 0.38 -19.62
N PRO A 25 18.22 1.47 -20.28
CA PRO A 25 18.23 1.53 -21.76
C PRO A 25 19.15 0.50 -22.41
N ASP A 26 20.25 0.13 -21.72
CA ASP A 26 21.14 -0.95 -22.15
C ASP A 26 20.76 -2.28 -21.48
N ILE A 27 20.34 -3.25 -22.28
CA ILE A 27 19.98 -4.58 -21.79
C ILE A 27 21.16 -5.32 -21.14
N ASN A 28 22.40 -4.98 -21.48
CA ASN A 28 23.56 -5.55 -20.82
C ASN A 28 23.74 -4.97 -19.41
N GLU A 29 23.45 -3.69 -19.22
CA GLU A 29 23.41 -3.08 -17.89
C GLU A 29 22.32 -3.72 -17.04
N PHE A 30 21.12 -3.89 -17.60
CA PHE A 30 20.02 -4.60 -16.95
C PHE A 30 20.43 -6.01 -16.51
N ASN A 31 21.03 -6.80 -17.38
CA ASN A 31 21.45 -8.16 -17.01
C ASN A 31 22.50 -8.16 -15.89
N ARG A 32 23.44 -7.22 -15.91
CA ARG A 32 24.44 -7.08 -14.83
C ARG A 32 23.81 -6.68 -13.50
N GLU A 33 22.92 -5.70 -13.52
CA GLU A 33 22.26 -5.19 -12.30
C GLU A 33 21.46 -6.28 -11.59
N PHE A 34 20.77 -7.12 -12.35
CA PHE A 34 19.95 -8.19 -11.79
C PHE A 34 20.67 -9.54 -11.69
N GLY A 35 21.96 -9.60 -12.04
CA GLY A 35 22.75 -10.83 -11.96
C GLY A 35 22.27 -11.94 -12.92
N LEU A 36 21.65 -11.57 -14.04
CA LEU A 36 21.02 -12.50 -14.97
C LEU A 36 22.04 -13.25 -15.86
N ASP A 37 23.28 -12.82 -15.89
CA ASP A 37 24.35 -13.53 -16.62
C ASP A 37 24.71 -14.88 -15.98
N TYR A 38 24.18 -15.13 -14.77
CA TYR A 38 24.42 -16.36 -14.04
C TYR A 38 23.29 -17.38 -14.27
N TRP A 39 23.62 -18.66 -14.33
CA TRP A 39 22.67 -19.75 -14.53
C TRP A 39 21.80 -19.65 -15.78
N SER A 40 22.31 -19.07 -16.86
CA SER A 40 21.59 -18.93 -18.15
C SER A 40 20.26 -18.16 -18.03
N ASN A 41 20.15 -17.25 -17.08
CA ASN A 41 18.97 -16.40 -16.91
C ASN A 41 19.03 -15.12 -17.75
N ARG A 42 20.09 -14.94 -18.54
CA ARG A 42 20.31 -13.75 -19.35
C ARG A 42 19.14 -13.51 -20.30
N VAL A 43 18.62 -12.28 -20.28
CA VAL A 43 17.66 -11.80 -21.25
C VAL A 43 18.43 -11.17 -22.42
N ASN A 44 18.34 -11.76 -23.61
CA ASN A 44 19.09 -11.27 -24.78
C ASN A 44 18.37 -10.12 -25.48
N THR A 45 17.06 -10.16 -25.55
CA THR A 45 16.22 -9.11 -26.10
C THR A 45 15.03 -8.86 -25.18
N TRP A 46 14.43 -7.69 -25.24
CA TRP A 46 13.27 -7.36 -24.42
C TRP A 46 12.02 -8.18 -24.81
N GLU A 47 12.00 -8.68 -26.03
CA GLU A 47 10.94 -9.54 -26.55
C GLU A 47 10.96 -10.93 -25.91
N ASP A 48 12.15 -11.37 -25.47
CA ASP A 48 12.37 -12.66 -24.79
C ASP A 48 12.21 -12.54 -23.26
N PHE A 49 11.74 -11.42 -22.75
CA PHE A 49 11.61 -11.21 -21.31
C PHE A 49 10.67 -12.27 -20.68
N PRO A 50 11.11 -13.01 -19.65
CA PRO A 50 10.33 -14.10 -19.08
C PRO A 50 9.06 -13.61 -18.37
N ASP A 51 8.09 -14.52 -18.21
CA ASP A 51 6.89 -14.24 -17.42
C ASP A 51 7.26 -13.92 -15.97
N VAL A 52 6.79 -12.78 -15.47
CA VAL A 52 7.07 -12.33 -14.09
C VAL A 52 6.50 -13.28 -13.01
N ARG A 53 5.58 -14.16 -13.39
CA ARG A 53 4.92 -15.07 -12.46
C ARG A 53 5.75 -16.34 -12.23
N GLY A 54 6.80 -16.21 -11.45
CA GLY A 54 7.56 -17.36 -10.96
C GLY A 54 8.76 -17.81 -11.82
N THR A 55 9.12 -17.05 -12.87
CA THR A 55 10.26 -17.35 -13.74
C THR A 55 11.41 -16.35 -13.63
N ILE A 56 11.26 -15.35 -12.80
CA ILE A 56 12.27 -14.31 -12.54
C ILE A 56 13.01 -14.59 -11.23
N ASN A 57 14.25 -14.09 -11.13
CA ASN A 57 15.01 -14.20 -9.88
C ASN A 57 14.47 -13.25 -8.79
N GLU A 58 14.92 -13.44 -7.55
CA GLU A 58 14.46 -12.69 -6.38
C GLU A 58 14.66 -11.17 -6.52
N SER A 59 15.78 -10.73 -7.09
CA SER A 59 16.05 -9.30 -7.30
C SER A 59 15.06 -8.68 -8.28
N LEU A 60 14.76 -9.39 -9.36
CA LEU A 60 13.80 -8.95 -10.36
C LEU A 60 12.36 -9.05 -9.84
N ALA A 61 12.06 -10.05 -9.01
CA ALA A 61 10.78 -10.15 -8.31
C ALA A 61 10.57 -8.96 -7.35
N ALA A 62 11.60 -8.54 -6.63
CA ALA A 62 11.55 -7.34 -5.79
C ALA A 62 11.32 -6.06 -6.61
N GLU A 63 11.93 -5.95 -7.79
CA GLU A 63 11.69 -4.82 -8.71
C GLU A 63 10.26 -4.84 -9.27
N PHE A 64 9.74 -6.02 -9.60
CA PHE A 64 8.35 -6.17 -10.02
C PHE A 64 7.37 -5.73 -8.91
N ALA A 65 7.63 -6.11 -7.66
CA ALA A 65 6.84 -5.65 -6.52
C ALA A 65 6.88 -4.12 -6.33
N LYS A 66 8.03 -3.47 -6.59
CA LYS A 66 8.11 -2.00 -6.63
C LYS A 66 7.25 -1.41 -7.76
N PHE A 67 7.30 -2.03 -8.93
CA PHE A 67 6.49 -1.61 -10.06
C PHE A 67 4.99 -1.75 -9.76
N GLN A 68 4.54 -2.84 -9.13
CA GLN A 68 3.14 -3.02 -8.71
C GLN A 68 2.71 -1.89 -7.76
N ARG A 69 3.51 -1.55 -6.76
CA ARG A 69 3.25 -0.40 -5.88
C ARG A 69 3.17 0.93 -6.64
N LEU A 70 4.00 1.09 -7.65
CA LEU A 70 3.97 2.28 -8.52
C LEU A 70 2.67 2.35 -9.32
N LEU A 71 2.12 1.23 -9.79
CA LEU A 71 0.84 1.20 -10.50
C LEU A 71 -0.30 1.68 -9.61
N VAL A 72 -0.35 1.24 -8.35
CA VAL A 72 -1.34 1.71 -7.37
C VAL A 72 -1.20 3.22 -7.13
N THR A 73 0.02 3.70 -6.92
CA THR A 73 0.29 5.13 -6.72
C THR A 73 -0.15 5.96 -7.93
N ARG A 74 0.17 5.52 -9.15
CA ARG A 74 -0.26 6.19 -10.38
C ARG A 74 -1.78 6.23 -10.52
N PHE A 75 -2.44 5.13 -10.20
CA PHE A 75 -3.91 5.04 -10.27
C PHE A 75 -4.59 6.01 -9.29
N LEU A 76 -4.16 6.02 -8.02
CA LEU A 76 -4.69 6.95 -7.03
C LEU A 76 -4.40 8.40 -7.39
N THR A 77 -3.21 8.70 -7.89
CA THR A 77 -2.85 10.06 -8.35
C THR A 77 -3.75 10.51 -9.50
N TRP A 78 -4.01 9.62 -10.46
CA TRP A 78 -4.93 9.89 -11.57
C TRP A 78 -6.35 10.16 -11.08
N GLN A 79 -6.88 9.34 -10.17
CA GLN A 79 -8.20 9.56 -9.56
C GLN A 79 -8.26 10.90 -8.80
N ALA A 80 -7.25 11.18 -7.97
CA ALA A 80 -7.18 12.43 -7.21
C ALA A 80 -7.11 13.66 -8.12
N ALA A 81 -6.43 13.57 -9.26
CA ALA A 81 -6.37 14.63 -10.25
C ALA A 81 -7.76 14.92 -10.87
N ILE A 82 -8.52 13.87 -11.20
CA ILE A 82 -9.89 14.01 -11.68
C ILE A 82 -10.77 14.68 -10.61
N VAL A 83 -10.76 14.15 -9.40
CA VAL A 83 -11.57 14.70 -8.28
C VAL A 83 -11.20 16.17 -8.01
N SER A 84 -9.92 16.51 -8.10
CA SER A 84 -9.44 17.88 -7.88
C SER A 84 -10.02 18.87 -8.88
N GLY A 85 -10.36 18.44 -10.09
CA GLY A 85 -11.02 19.26 -11.11
C GLY A 85 -12.49 19.59 -10.81
N TYR A 86 -13.12 18.85 -9.91
CA TYR A 86 -14.56 18.97 -9.61
C TYR A 86 -14.86 19.38 -8.18
N LYS A 87 -13.93 19.13 -7.25
CA LYS A 87 -14.14 19.48 -5.84
C LYS A 87 -14.11 20.99 -5.62
N ARG A 88 -14.81 21.46 -4.59
CA ARG A 88 -14.69 22.84 -4.10
C ARG A 88 -13.36 23.02 -3.35
N PRO A 89 -12.87 24.26 -3.21
CA PRO A 89 -11.63 24.54 -2.49
C PRO A 89 -11.60 24.07 -1.03
N ASP A 90 -12.77 24.07 -0.37
CA ASP A 90 -12.96 23.68 1.03
C ASP A 90 -13.04 22.14 1.24
N GLN A 91 -13.14 21.35 0.18
CA GLN A 91 -13.19 19.90 0.26
C GLN A 91 -11.81 19.29 0.24
N PHE A 92 -11.58 18.29 1.07
CA PHE A 92 -10.35 17.51 1.11
C PHE A 92 -10.47 16.20 0.31
N ILE A 93 -9.36 15.62 0.00
CA ILE A 93 -9.23 14.27 -0.62
C ILE A 93 -8.50 13.40 0.38
N THR A 94 -9.05 12.25 0.64
CA THR A 94 -8.47 11.22 1.50
C THR A 94 -8.70 9.83 0.91
N GLN A 95 -8.06 8.83 1.47
CA GLN A 95 -8.19 7.43 1.09
C GLN A 95 -8.08 6.56 2.33
N ASN A 96 -8.83 5.47 2.35
CA ASN A 96 -8.71 4.43 3.34
C ASN A 96 -7.40 3.67 3.14
N PHE A 97 -6.40 3.98 3.97
CA PHE A 97 -5.18 3.18 4.03
C PHE A 97 -5.32 2.16 5.14
N ASP A 98 -5.26 0.91 4.75
CA ASP A 98 -5.26 -0.21 5.67
C ASP A 98 -3.83 -0.59 6.05
N TYR A 99 -3.64 -1.05 7.27
CA TYR A 99 -2.36 -1.50 7.78
C TYR A 99 -2.50 -2.90 8.37
N ASP A 100 -1.60 -3.76 7.99
CA ASP A 100 -1.49 -5.06 8.60
C ASP A 100 -0.78 -4.95 9.95
N TRP A 101 -1.48 -5.35 10.99
CA TRP A 101 -0.94 -5.45 12.33
C TRP A 101 -1.19 -6.85 12.86
N THR A 102 -0.17 -7.66 12.85
CA THR A 102 -0.21 -9.03 13.41
C THR A 102 -1.38 -9.87 12.92
N ASP A 103 -1.64 -9.88 11.63
CA ASP A 103 -2.73 -10.61 10.96
C ASP A 103 -4.15 -10.21 11.39
N HIS A 104 -4.31 -9.05 11.99
CA HIS A 104 -5.61 -8.56 12.46
C HIS A 104 -6.25 -7.49 11.58
N SER A 105 -5.51 -7.00 10.61
CA SER A 105 -6.04 -6.03 9.64
C SER A 105 -6.88 -6.73 8.57
N ILE A 106 -7.91 -6.04 8.12
CA ILE A 106 -8.69 -6.48 6.95
C ILE A 106 -7.99 -6.00 5.68
N GLY A 107 -7.00 -6.71 5.28
CA GLY A 107 -6.34 -6.43 4.02
C GLY A 107 -4.85 -6.19 4.16
N TYR A 108 -4.12 -7.23 3.97
CA TYR A 108 -2.71 -7.13 3.71
C TYR A 108 -2.47 -6.45 2.36
N GLN A 109 -1.75 -5.34 2.36
CA GLN A 109 -1.50 -4.52 1.17
C GLN A 109 0.00 -4.40 0.86
N PRO A 110 0.70 -5.49 0.55
CA PRO A 110 2.13 -5.45 0.27
C PRO A 110 2.46 -4.68 -1.02
N GLU A 111 1.46 -4.48 -1.87
CA GLU A 111 1.56 -3.81 -3.18
C GLU A 111 1.25 -2.32 -3.08
N VAL A 112 1.04 -1.78 -1.88
CA VAL A 112 0.80 -0.35 -1.66
C VAL A 112 1.99 0.29 -0.97
N ASN A 113 2.51 1.36 -1.55
CA ASN A 113 3.40 2.28 -0.85
C ASN A 113 2.55 3.45 -0.35
N GLN A 114 2.08 3.37 0.88
CA GLN A 114 1.18 4.38 1.47
C GLN A 114 1.81 5.76 1.46
N TYR A 115 3.11 5.86 1.67
CA TYR A 115 3.81 7.15 1.69
C TYR A 115 3.75 7.85 0.32
N GLU A 116 4.06 7.14 -0.75
CA GLU A 116 3.98 7.71 -2.11
C GLU A 116 2.51 7.93 -2.53
N ALA A 117 1.63 7.00 -2.22
CA ALA A 117 0.20 7.09 -2.53
C ALA A 117 -0.48 8.27 -1.82
N ALA A 118 -0.09 8.55 -0.58
CA ALA A 118 -0.65 9.67 0.20
C ALA A 118 -0.26 11.05 -0.34
N ARG A 119 0.73 11.17 -1.23
CA ARG A 119 1.14 12.47 -1.78
C ARG A 119 0.01 13.21 -2.49
N CYS A 120 -0.86 12.48 -3.18
CA CYS A 120 -2.00 13.08 -3.88
C CYS A 120 -3.21 13.35 -2.97
N MET A 121 -3.18 12.94 -1.71
CA MET A 121 -4.23 13.19 -0.72
C MET A 121 -3.99 14.51 0.00
N THR A 122 -5.09 15.17 0.40
CA THR A 122 -5.03 16.39 1.21
C THR A 122 -4.79 16.04 2.68
N VAL A 123 -5.49 15.01 3.17
CA VAL A 123 -5.44 14.54 4.55
C VAL A 123 -5.18 13.03 4.52
N ALA A 124 -4.34 12.54 5.40
CA ALA A 124 -4.18 11.10 5.57
C ALA A 124 -5.42 10.49 6.20
N GLY A 125 -5.90 9.39 5.64
CA GLY A 125 -6.98 8.58 6.19
C GLY A 125 -6.52 7.16 6.39
N CYS A 126 -7.06 6.48 7.37
CA CYS A 126 -6.69 5.09 7.64
C CYS A 126 -7.84 4.28 8.21
N ASP A 127 -7.70 2.99 8.06
CA ASP A 127 -8.53 1.98 8.66
C ASP A 127 -7.68 1.22 9.68
N ILE A 128 -8.06 1.29 10.94
CA ILE A 128 -7.34 0.62 12.03
C ILE A 128 -8.31 -0.31 12.73
N TYR A 129 -8.17 -1.59 12.50
CA TYR A 129 -8.95 -2.62 13.14
C TYR A 129 -8.20 -3.24 14.30
N HIS A 130 -8.94 -3.63 15.31
CA HIS A 130 -8.39 -4.14 16.56
C HIS A 130 -8.46 -5.67 16.59
N PRO A 131 -7.50 -6.33 17.23
CA PRO A 131 -7.59 -7.75 17.50
C PRO A 131 -8.78 -8.09 18.41
N SER A 132 -9.05 -9.37 18.62
CA SER A 132 -10.04 -9.81 19.56
C SER A 132 -9.74 -9.34 21.00
N GLN A 133 -10.75 -9.29 21.86
CA GLN A 133 -10.63 -8.79 23.24
C GLN A 133 -9.46 -9.36 24.04
N SER A 134 -9.11 -10.62 23.81
CA SER A 134 -7.99 -11.27 24.49
C SER A 134 -6.60 -10.78 24.05
N LEU A 135 -6.53 -10.05 22.95
CA LEU A 135 -5.29 -9.59 22.34
C LEU A 135 -5.20 -8.05 22.23
N LEU A 136 -6.13 -7.33 22.84
CA LEU A 136 -6.16 -5.87 22.82
C LEU A 136 -5.00 -5.29 23.63
N THR A 137 -4.04 -4.71 22.96
CA THR A 137 -2.89 -4.03 23.58
C THR A 137 -2.90 -2.53 23.37
N GLY A 138 -3.56 -2.03 22.31
CA GLY A 138 -3.52 -0.65 21.86
C GLY A 138 -2.26 -0.32 21.04
N GLU A 139 -1.38 -1.28 20.83
CA GLU A 139 -0.17 -1.11 20.02
C GLU A 139 -0.52 -0.82 18.56
N GLU A 140 -1.59 -1.43 18.04
CA GLU A 140 -2.11 -1.22 16.69
C GLU A 140 -2.49 0.26 16.48
N ILE A 141 -3.13 0.89 17.45
CA ILE A 141 -3.50 2.31 17.37
C ILE A 141 -2.25 3.18 17.32
N THR A 142 -1.28 2.90 18.19
CA THR A 142 -0.04 3.67 18.26
C THR A 142 0.80 3.49 17.01
N PHE A 143 0.98 2.26 16.55
CA PHE A 143 1.78 1.96 15.36
C PHE A 143 1.15 2.53 14.09
N CYS A 144 -0.10 2.15 13.79
CA CYS A 144 -0.79 2.59 12.59
C CYS A 144 -1.08 4.11 12.60
N GLY A 145 -1.43 4.65 13.77
CA GLY A 145 -1.63 6.08 13.94
C GLY A 145 -0.37 6.90 13.68
N ASN A 146 0.79 6.44 14.18
CA ASN A 146 2.05 7.09 13.88
C ASN A 146 2.43 7.01 12.39
N ILE A 147 2.19 5.88 11.73
CA ILE A 147 2.38 5.79 10.27
C ILE A 147 1.50 6.82 9.57
N SER A 148 0.19 6.80 9.86
CA SER A 148 -0.80 7.69 9.22
C SER A 148 -0.41 9.17 9.39
N ARG A 149 -0.04 9.57 10.60
CA ARG A 149 0.41 10.93 10.90
C ARG A 149 1.64 11.32 10.09
N ASN A 150 2.58 10.39 9.93
CA ASN A 150 3.81 10.65 9.18
C ASN A 150 3.60 10.75 7.67
N LEU A 151 2.51 10.22 7.11
CA LEU A 151 2.22 10.35 5.67
C LEU A 151 2.09 11.82 5.23
N LYS A 152 1.50 12.66 6.08
CA LYS A 152 1.28 14.10 5.80
C LYS A 152 1.98 15.02 6.81
N LYS A 153 2.60 14.47 7.85
CA LYS A 153 3.19 15.21 8.99
C LYS A 153 2.16 16.09 9.71
N ASP A 154 0.94 15.62 9.77
CA ASP A 154 -0.20 16.31 10.35
C ASP A 154 -1.18 15.29 10.94
N ASN A 155 -2.23 15.76 11.58
CA ASN A 155 -3.31 14.93 12.06
C ASN A 155 -3.95 14.15 10.90
N TYR A 156 -4.55 13.01 11.23
CA TYR A 156 -5.14 12.09 10.27
C TYR A 156 -6.58 11.75 10.63
N LEU A 157 -7.28 11.14 9.71
CA LEU A 157 -8.65 10.66 9.93
C LEU A 157 -8.64 9.13 10.10
N VAL A 158 -9.34 8.66 11.12
CA VAL A 158 -9.73 7.25 11.19
C VAL A 158 -11.03 7.10 10.44
N LEU A 159 -10.99 6.51 9.25
CA LEU A 159 -12.13 6.38 8.35
C LEU A 159 -12.94 5.14 8.67
N GLU A 160 -12.25 4.07 9.06
CA GLU A 160 -12.86 2.83 9.48
C GLU A 160 -12.18 2.28 10.74
N THR A 161 -12.98 1.77 11.65
CA THR A 161 -12.55 1.03 12.84
C THR A 161 -13.71 0.22 13.38
N GLN A 162 -13.44 -0.66 14.31
CA GLN A 162 -14.48 -1.45 14.96
C GLN A 162 -15.29 -0.60 15.93
N ALA A 163 -16.53 -0.29 15.56
CA ALA A 163 -17.50 0.34 16.44
C ALA A 163 -18.27 -0.68 17.28
N GLN A 164 -18.29 -1.92 16.84
CA GLN A 164 -18.86 -3.06 17.58
C GLN A 164 -17.92 -4.24 17.39
N GLY A 165 -18.02 -5.24 18.24
CA GLY A 165 -17.06 -6.34 18.28
C GLY A 165 -16.73 -6.92 16.90
N ASN A 166 -15.47 -7.17 16.68
CA ASN A 166 -15.03 -7.86 15.49
C ASN A 166 -15.37 -9.34 15.61
N ILE A 167 -15.95 -9.88 14.54
CA ILE A 167 -16.12 -11.33 14.34
C ILE A 167 -16.48 -12.07 15.64
N ALA A 168 -17.73 -11.90 16.09
CA ALA A 168 -18.34 -12.59 17.24
C ALA A 168 -18.02 -12.06 18.65
N TRP A 169 -17.28 -10.97 18.82
CA TRP A 169 -17.03 -10.41 20.15
C TRP A 169 -17.63 -9.03 20.31
N LEU A 170 -18.42 -8.81 21.36
CA LEU A 170 -18.91 -7.49 21.72
C LEU A 170 -17.82 -6.71 22.48
N PRO A 171 -17.74 -5.38 22.31
CA PRO A 171 -16.86 -4.56 23.12
C PRO A 171 -17.23 -4.68 24.62
N TYR A 172 -16.23 -4.75 25.49
CA TYR A 172 -16.49 -4.66 26.92
C TYR A 172 -16.85 -3.22 27.32
N PRO A 173 -17.52 -3.01 28.48
CA PRO A 173 -17.89 -1.69 28.92
C PRO A 173 -16.69 -0.72 29.00
N GLY A 174 -16.75 0.38 28.27
CA GLY A 174 -15.69 1.38 28.21
C GLY A 174 -14.65 1.17 27.10
N GLN A 175 -14.63 0.03 26.43
CA GLN A 175 -13.67 -0.25 25.36
C GLN A 175 -13.71 0.77 24.23
N LEU A 176 -14.89 1.06 23.69
CA LEU A 176 -15.01 2.02 22.57
C LEU A 176 -14.57 3.43 22.99
N ARG A 177 -14.83 3.83 24.23
CA ARG A 177 -14.33 5.11 24.74
C ARG A 177 -12.81 5.10 24.81
N LEU A 178 -12.22 4.05 25.33
CA LEU A 178 -10.75 3.91 25.43
C LEU A 178 -10.11 3.97 24.06
N GLN A 179 -10.66 3.23 23.09
CA GLN A 179 -10.20 3.26 21.69
C GLN A 179 -10.27 4.66 21.09
N ALA A 180 -11.42 5.34 21.20
CA ALA A 180 -11.58 6.69 20.68
C ALA A 180 -10.54 7.66 21.25
N TYR A 181 -10.36 7.68 22.58
CA TYR A 181 -9.34 8.53 23.20
C TYR A 181 -7.91 8.12 22.83
N SER A 182 -7.66 6.85 22.61
CA SER A 182 -6.34 6.38 22.15
C SER A 182 -6.05 6.87 20.73
N HIS A 183 -7.02 6.84 19.83
CA HIS A 183 -6.88 7.41 18.49
C HIS A 183 -6.60 8.92 18.57
N ILE A 184 -7.39 9.67 19.34
CA ILE A 184 -7.20 11.11 19.52
C ILE A 184 -5.82 11.42 20.12
N ALA A 185 -5.38 10.67 21.11
CA ALA A 185 -4.05 10.82 21.71
C ALA A 185 -2.90 10.59 20.73
N ASN A 186 -3.13 9.77 19.71
CA ASN A 186 -2.17 9.53 18.62
C ASN A 186 -2.32 10.52 17.44
N GLY A 187 -3.22 11.48 17.54
CA GLY A 187 -3.37 12.58 16.58
C GLY A 187 -4.44 12.35 15.51
N SER A 188 -5.42 11.48 15.75
CA SER A 188 -6.58 11.43 14.87
C SER A 188 -7.53 12.61 15.11
N ASN A 189 -8.25 12.97 14.07
CA ASN A 189 -9.39 13.87 14.10
C ASN A 189 -10.69 13.07 13.91
#